data_3d6b69f1bba33bf53d760a595620e1d1
#
_entry.id   3d6b69f1bba33bf53d760a595620e1d1
#
_cell.length_a   1.000
_cell.length_b   1.000
_cell.length_c   1.000
_cell.angle_alpha   90.00
_cell.angle_beta   90.00
_cell.angle_gamma   90.00
#
_symmetry.space_group_name_H-M   'P 1'
#
loop_
_entity.id
_entity.type
_entity.pdbx_description
1 polymer ?
#
loop_
_entity_poly.entity_id
_entity_poly.type
_entity_poly.pdbx_seq_one_letter_code
_entity_poly.pdbx_strand_id
1 'polypeptide(L)'
;MASTLTRRLALLAIAMLLAACAGLTGRIENPRVTVTSLRVLPAEGVEQRVEVGLRLLNPNDFDLDAKGMVISLGINDVPLLNGATADVPRVPAYGEAEAKLVLSINLMSGLRLVSRLMQRPDEPLQYRLEARLDLRSPMWKRLTLMEQGEISPRPPTSVNDSNKENTF
;
A
#
# COMPACT_ATOMS: atom_id res chain seq x y z
N MET A 1 -17.28 55.75 22.03
CA MET A 1 -17.58 55.01 20.80
C MET A 1 -16.35 54.47 20.06
N ALA A 2 -15.17 55.06 20.15
CA ALA A 2 -13.93 54.57 19.51
C ALA A 2 -13.42 53.23 20.04
N SER A 3 -13.56 52.94 21.33
CA SER A 3 -13.03 51.73 21.99
C SER A 3 -13.76 50.42 21.60
N THR A 4 -15.01 50.51 21.22
CA THR A 4 -15.79 49.33 20.76
C THR A 4 -15.48 48.95 19.32
N LEU A 5 -15.13 49.91 18.47
CA LEU A 5 -14.77 49.69 17.07
C LEU A 5 -13.35 49.05 16.99
N THR A 6 -12.40 49.55 17.74
CA THR A 6 -11.03 48.98 17.84
C THR A 6 -11.07 47.55 18.38
N ARG A 7 -11.90 47.24 19.36
CA ARG A 7 -12.05 45.90 19.93
C ARG A 7 -12.67 44.92 18.90
N ARG A 8 -13.66 45.36 18.10
CA ARG A 8 -14.25 44.54 17.03
C ARG A 8 -13.27 44.29 15.88
N LEU A 9 -12.47 45.27 15.50
CA LEU A 9 -11.42 45.12 14.49
C LEU A 9 -10.31 44.18 14.97
N ALA A 10 -9.90 44.23 16.21
CA ALA A 10 -8.93 43.32 16.78
C ALA A 10 -9.46 41.87 16.82
N LEU A 11 -10.70 41.66 17.17
CA LEU A 11 -11.32 40.33 17.17
C LEU A 11 -11.44 39.74 15.74
N LEU A 12 -11.78 40.56 14.74
CA LEU A 12 -11.80 40.15 13.34
C LEU A 12 -10.40 39.79 12.82
N ALA A 13 -9.38 40.56 13.19
CA ALA A 13 -7.99 40.27 12.81
C ALA A 13 -7.50 38.97 13.44
N ILE A 14 -7.82 38.71 14.71
CA ILE A 14 -7.49 37.45 15.38
C ILE A 14 -8.24 36.26 14.76
N ALA A 15 -9.51 36.43 14.41
CA ALA A 15 -10.29 35.40 13.73
C ALA A 15 -9.73 35.08 12.33
N MET A 16 -9.28 36.08 11.57
CA MET A 16 -8.61 35.87 10.28
C MET A 16 -7.26 35.17 10.43
N LEU A 17 -6.47 35.50 11.45
CA LEU A 17 -5.20 34.84 11.75
C LEU A 17 -5.41 33.35 12.13
N LEU A 18 -6.44 33.04 12.89
CA LEU A 18 -6.79 31.67 13.26
C LEU A 18 -7.32 30.86 12.07
N ALA A 19 -8.06 31.49 11.15
CA ALA A 19 -8.53 30.84 9.93
C ALA A 19 -7.41 30.53 8.94
N ALA A 20 -6.35 31.36 8.90
CA ALA A 20 -5.19 31.13 8.03
C ALA A 20 -4.37 29.88 8.44
N CYS A 21 -4.38 29.51 9.71
CA CYS A 21 -3.69 28.28 10.17
C CYS A 21 -4.48 26.98 9.91
N ALA A 22 -5.77 27.05 9.64
CA ALA A 22 -6.61 25.86 9.43
C ALA A 22 -6.38 25.20 8.06
N GLY A 23 -5.74 25.89 7.11
CA GLY A 23 -5.45 25.38 5.76
C GLY A 23 -4.13 24.64 5.60
N LEU A 24 -3.27 24.58 6.61
CA LEU A 24 -1.90 24.06 6.52
C LEU A 24 -1.73 22.61 7.01
N THR A 25 -2.80 21.90 7.33
CA THR A 25 -2.70 20.45 7.58
C THR A 25 -2.66 19.72 6.23
N GLY A 26 -1.48 19.71 5.60
CA GLY A 26 -1.23 18.88 4.43
C GLY A 26 -1.58 17.43 4.77
N ARG A 27 -2.69 16.93 4.25
CA ARG A 27 -3.02 15.51 4.30
C ARG A 27 -2.02 14.79 3.39
N ILE A 28 -1.29 13.84 3.95
CA ILE A 28 -0.53 12.92 3.11
C ILE A 28 -1.55 12.02 2.40
N GLU A 29 -1.52 12.04 1.09
CA GLU A 29 -2.20 11.05 0.27
C GLU A 29 -1.34 9.79 0.19
N ASN A 30 -1.98 8.62 0.31
CA ASN A 30 -1.28 7.35 0.23
C ASN A 30 -0.66 7.16 -1.15
N PRO A 31 0.66 6.90 -1.25
CA PRO A 31 1.29 6.56 -2.51
C PRO A 31 0.66 5.31 -3.11
N ARG A 32 0.62 5.25 -4.45
CA ARG A 32 0.17 4.06 -5.16
C ARG A 32 1.36 3.18 -5.45
N VAL A 33 1.20 1.88 -5.19
CA VAL A 33 2.22 0.87 -5.45
C VAL A 33 1.67 -0.12 -6.46
N THR A 34 2.45 -0.37 -7.52
CA THR A 34 2.08 -1.32 -8.57
C THR A 34 3.24 -2.30 -8.77
N VAL A 35 2.93 -3.60 -8.83
CA VAL A 35 3.93 -4.62 -9.18
C VAL A 35 4.20 -4.57 -10.67
N THR A 36 5.46 -4.38 -11.05
CA THR A 36 5.91 -4.30 -12.46
C THR A 36 6.60 -5.57 -12.95
N SER A 37 7.24 -6.30 -12.03
CA SER A 37 7.92 -7.55 -12.38
C SER A 37 7.98 -8.51 -11.19
N LEU A 38 8.11 -9.80 -11.50
CA LEU A 38 8.28 -10.85 -10.52
C LEU A 38 9.28 -11.87 -11.06
N ARG A 39 10.36 -12.11 -10.33
CA ARG A 39 11.41 -13.05 -10.69
C ARG A 39 11.75 -13.98 -9.56
N VAL A 40 11.64 -15.28 -9.78
CA VAL A 40 12.04 -16.29 -8.81
C VAL A 40 13.56 -16.36 -8.76
N LEU A 41 14.13 -16.27 -7.56
CA LEU A 41 15.57 -16.40 -7.31
C LEU A 41 15.89 -17.81 -6.79
N PRO A 42 17.16 -18.22 -6.78
CA PRO A 42 17.56 -19.46 -6.14
C PRO A 42 17.11 -19.51 -4.66
N ALA A 43 16.62 -20.66 -4.24
CA ALA A 43 16.20 -20.88 -2.86
C ALA A 43 17.43 -20.89 -1.91
N GLU A 44 17.23 -20.39 -0.69
CA GLU A 44 18.20 -20.46 0.40
C GLU A 44 17.63 -21.30 1.55
N GLY A 45 18.11 -22.52 1.72
CA GLY A 45 17.60 -23.45 2.72
C GLY A 45 16.11 -23.77 2.50
N VAL A 46 15.28 -23.42 3.48
CA VAL A 46 13.81 -23.61 3.43
C VAL A 46 13.05 -22.37 2.92
N GLU A 47 13.76 -21.33 2.50
CA GLU A 47 13.17 -20.10 2.00
C GLU A 47 13.32 -20.00 0.49
N GLN A 48 12.21 -19.76 -0.19
CA GLN A 48 12.21 -19.38 -1.59
C GLN A 48 12.26 -17.86 -1.69
N ARG A 49 13.21 -17.34 -2.46
CA ARG A 49 13.34 -15.90 -2.68
C ARG A 49 12.72 -15.48 -4.00
N VAL A 50 12.08 -14.33 -3.97
CA VAL A 50 11.43 -13.72 -5.14
C VAL A 50 11.83 -12.25 -5.18
N GLU A 51 12.37 -11.80 -6.31
CA GLU A 51 12.57 -10.39 -6.58
C GLU A 51 11.28 -9.80 -7.18
N VAL A 52 10.79 -8.74 -6.55
CA VAL A 52 9.60 -8.03 -6.99
C VAL A 52 9.99 -6.61 -7.41
N GLY A 53 9.67 -6.26 -8.65
CA GLY A 53 9.74 -4.88 -9.12
C GLY A 53 8.47 -4.15 -8.76
N LEU A 54 8.61 -2.95 -8.21
CA LEU A 54 7.51 -2.08 -7.80
C LEU A 54 7.65 -0.73 -8.48
N ARG A 55 6.53 -0.17 -8.95
CA ARG A 55 6.40 1.23 -9.32
C ARG A 55 5.66 1.96 -8.22
N LEU A 56 6.27 3.03 -7.72
CA LEU A 56 5.77 3.89 -6.66
C LEU A 56 5.34 5.21 -7.29
N LEU A 57 4.08 5.59 -7.17
CA LEU A 57 3.55 6.89 -7.60
C LEU A 57 3.27 7.74 -6.37
N ASN A 58 3.83 8.93 -6.33
CA ASN A 58 3.66 9.89 -5.26
C ASN A 58 2.61 10.95 -5.64
N PRO A 59 1.40 10.95 -5.04
CA PRO A 59 0.37 11.95 -5.32
C PRO A 59 0.59 13.27 -4.54
N ASN A 60 1.63 13.33 -3.67
CA ASN A 60 1.87 14.47 -2.80
C ASN A 60 2.75 15.54 -3.46
N ASP A 61 2.65 16.77 -2.95
CA ASP A 61 3.41 17.94 -3.38
C ASP A 61 4.84 18.02 -2.81
N PHE A 62 5.28 16.96 -2.13
CA PHE A 62 6.63 16.82 -1.58
C PHE A 62 7.23 15.48 -1.98
N ASP A 63 8.55 15.41 -1.99
CA ASP A 63 9.29 14.19 -2.31
C ASP A 63 9.16 13.15 -1.20
N LEU A 64 8.96 11.90 -1.59
CA LEU A 64 9.04 10.77 -0.68
C LEU A 64 10.48 10.24 -0.71
N ASP A 65 11.21 10.48 0.36
CA ASP A 65 12.55 9.98 0.58
C ASP A 65 12.54 9.01 1.76
N ALA A 66 12.65 7.72 1.48
CA ALA A 66 12.62 6.66 2.48
C ALA A 66 14.03 6.14 2.79
N LYS A 67 14.28 5.85 4.07
CA LYS A 67 15.50 5.16 4.54
C LYS A 67 15.43 3.67 4.28
N GLY A 68 14.21 3.14 4.21
CA GLY A 68 13.96 1.74 4.01
C GLY A 68 12.47 1.46 3.90
N MET A 69 12.17 0.27 3.40
CA MET A 69 10.82 -0.26 3.25
C MET A 69 10.78 -1.70 3.76
N VAL A 70 9.73 -2.03 4.49
CA VAL A 70 9.42 -3.41 4.92
C VAL A 70 8.06 -3.77 4.35
N ILE A 71 7.97 -4.95 3.73
CA ILE A 71 6.72 -5.50 3.20
C ILE A 71 6.45 -6.84 3.84
N SER A 72 5.20 -7.10 4.20
CA SER A 72 4.70 -8.39 4.62
C SER A 72 3.36 -8.70 3.98
N LEU A 73 3.16 -9.95 3.58
CA LEU A 73 1.91 -10.48 3.06
C LEU A 73 1.54 -11.74 3.82
N GLY A 74 0.34 -11.75 4.34
CA GLY A 74 -0.30 -12.94 4.94
C GLY A 74 -1.56 -13.33 4.19
N ILE A 75 -1.90 -14.61 4.22
CA ILE A 75 -3.16 -15.17 3.72
C ILE A 75 -3.76 -16.03 4.82
N ASN A 76 -5.05 -15.76 5.17
CA ASN A 76 -5.76 -16.45 6.25
C ASN A 76 -4.93 -16.50 7.55
N ASP A 77 -4.34 -15.36 7.94
CA ASP A 77 -3.44 -15.20 9.09
C ASP A 77 -2.15 -16.03 9.05
N VAL A 78 -1.85 -16.68 7.92
CA VAL A 78 -0.57 -17.35 7.69
C VAL A 78 0.39 -16.36 7.04
N PRO A 79 1.52 -15.99 7.68
CA PRO A 79 2.52 -15.14 7.06
C PRO A 79 3.21 -15.91 5.93
N LEU A 80 3.08 -15.41 4.69
CA LEU A 80 3.64 -16.05 3.50
C LEU A 80 4.91 -15.40 3.02
N LEU A 81 4.90 -14.07 2.94
CA LEU A 81 5.97 -13.27 2.37
C LEU A 81 6.39 -12.20 3.37
N ASN A 82 7.68 -11.99 3.47
CA ASN A 82 8.26 -10.82 4.10
C ASN A 82 9.53 -10.38 3.37
N GLY A 83 9.84 -9.11 3.48
CA GLY A 83 11.07 -8.57 2.93
C GLY A 83 11.31 -7.15 3.41
N ALA A 84 12.57 -6.75 3.35
CA ALA A 84 12.99 -5.41 3.67
C ALA A 84 14.07 -4.96 2.67
N THR A 85 14.09 -3.67 2.39
CA THR A 85 15.16 -3.05 1.61
C THR A 85 15.49 -1.68 2.16
N ALA A 86 16.78 -1.33 2.14
CA ALA A 86 17.28 0.01 2.39
C ALA A 86 17.45 0.80 1.08
N ASP A 87 17.37 0.12 -0.06
CA ASP A 87 17.50 0.72 -1.38
C ASP A 87 16.11 1.11 -1.92
N VAL A 88 15.57 2.18 -1.37
CA VAL A 88 14.31 2.77 -1.81
C VAL A 88 14.64 4.05 -2.55
N PRO A 89 14.31 4.15 -3.83
CA PRO A 89 14.56 5.37 -4.59
C PRO A 89 13.70 6.52 -4.05
N ARG A 90 14.24 7.74 -4.16
CA ARG A 90 13.46 8.95 -3.89
C ARG A 90 12.38 9.08 -4.95
N VAL A 91 11.13 9.25 -4.53
CA VAL A 91 9.99 9.47 -5.40
C VAL A 91 9.68 10.97 -5.42
N PRO A 92 9.88 11.68 -6.54
CA PRO A 92 9.62 13.11 -6.62
C PRO A 92 8.17 13.48 -6.31
N ALA A 93 7.93 14.73 -5.92
CA ALA A 93 6.58 15.28 -5.83
C ALA A 93 5.83 15.07 -7.15
N TYR A 94 4.60 14.56 -7.09
CA TYR A 94 3.76 14.22 -8.25
C TYR A 94 4.45 13.31 -9.29
N GLY A 95 5.52 12.62 -8.89
CA GLY A 95 6.34 11.77 -9.75
C GLY A 95 6.22 10.29 -9.43
N GLU A 96 7.01 9.51 -10.15
CA GLU A 96 7.11 8.07 -9.96
C GLU A 96 8.57 7.61 -9.88
N ALA A 97 8.79 6.46 -9.25
CA ALA A 97 10.08 5.77 -9.21
C ALA A 97 9.88 4.25 -9.19
N GLU A 98 10.90 3.52 -9.63
CA GLU A 98 10.92 2.06 -9.59
C GLU A 98 11.83 1.56 -8.46
N ALA A 99 11.34 0.61 -7.68
CA ALA A 99 12.07 -0.07 -6.62
C ALA A 99 12.10 -1.57 -6.88
N LYS A 100 13.15 -2.25 -6.41
CA LYS A 100 13.26 -3.71 -6.41
C LYS A 100 13.38 -4.20 -4.99
N LEU A 101 12.58 -5.21 -4.65
CA LEU A 101 12.60 -5.87 -3.36
C LEU A 101 12.88 -7.35 -3.53
N VAL A 102 13.67 -7.90 -2.63
CA VAL A 102 13.75 -9.36 -2.46
C VAL A 102 12.87 -9.75 -1.29
N LEU A 103 11.87 -10.56 -1.58
CA LEU A 103 10.95 -11.13 -0.59
C LEU A 103 11.29 -12.59 -0.36
N SER A 104 11.26 -13.02 0.89
CA SER A 104 11.41 -14.43 1.28
C SER A 104 10.02 -15.05 1.48
N ILE A 105 9.81 -16.21 0.85
CA ILE A 105 8.63 -17.04 1.03
C ILE A 105 9.01 -18.18 1.96
N ASN A 106 8.29 -18.29 3.07
CA ASN A 106 8.44 -19.44 3.93
C ASN A 106 7.71 -20.66 3.34
N LEU A 107 8.47 -21.64 2.84
CA LEU A 107 7.92 -22.83 2.19
C LEU A 107 7.01 -23.65 3.11
N MET A 108 7.32 -23.70 4.41
CA MET A 108 6.47 -24.41 5.38
C MET A 108 5.12 -23.71 5.58
N SER A 109 5.10 -22.39 5.57
CA SER A 109 3.86 -21.61 5.60
C SER A 109 3.06 -21.80 4.31
N GLY A 110 3.74 -21.84 3.16
CA GLY A 110 3.12 -22.15 1.87
C GLY A 110 2.48 -23.54 1.86
N LEU A 111 3.17 -24.56 2.38
CA LEU A 111 2.62 -25.92 2.47
C LEU A 111 1.39 -25.99 3.39
N ARG A 112 1.40 -25.28 4.52
CA ARG A 112 0.21 -25.18 5.40
C ARG A 112 -0.98 -24.55 4.68
N LEU A 113 -0.72 -23.49 3.90
CA LEU A 113 -1.78 -22.85 3.11
C LEU A 113 -2.35 -23.80 2.07
N VAL A 114 -1.50 -24.48 1.30
CA VAL A 114 -1.94 -25.48 0.30
C VAL A 114 -2.76 -26.59 0.97
N SER A 115 -2.33 -27.10 2.12
CA SER A 115 -3.08 -28.11 2.87
C SER A 115 -4.48 -27.63 3.28
N ARG A 116 -4.61 -26.37 3.69
CA ARG A 116 -5.92 -25.78 4.03
C ARG A 116 -6.82 -25.66 2.78
N LEU A 117 -6.24 -25.18 1.67
CA LEU A 117 -6.96 -25.06 0.39
C LEU A 117 -7.50 -26.43 -0.11
N MET A 118 -6.71 -27.47 0.05
CA MET A 118 -7.15 -28.84 -0.31
C MET A 118 -8.28 -29.34 0.57
N GLN A 119 -8.30 -28.95 1.86
CA GLN A 119 -9.36 -29.31 2.80
C GLN A 119 -10.64 -28.49 2.63
N ARG A 120 -10.52 -27.24 2.18
CA ARG A 120 -11.60 -26.28 2.02
C ARG A 120 -11.44 -25.46 0.74
N PRO A 121 -11.67 -26.07 -0.42
CA PRO A 121 -11.38 -25.45 -1.71
C PRO A 121 -12.28 -24.25 -2.05
N ASP A 122 -13.47 -24.18 -1.43
CA ASP A 122 -14.45 -23.12 -1.68
C ASP A 122 -14.37 -21.98 -0.65
N GLU A 123 -13.47 -22.06 0.35
CA GLU A 123 -13.32 -21.02 1.37
C GLU A 123 -12.59 -19.82 0.77
N PRO A 124 -13.15 -18.60 0.87
CA PRO A 124 -12.49 -17.41 0.39
C PRO A 124 -11.16 -17.17 1.12
N LEU A 125 -10.16 -16.71 0.39
CA LEU A 125 -8.85 -16.39 0.92
C LEU A 125 -8.79 -14.90 1.31
N GLN A 126 -8.57 -14.64 2.57
CA GLN A 126 -8.35 -13.27 3.04
C GLN A 126 -6.87 -12.94 2.99
N TYR A 127 -6.49 -11.90 2.23
CA TYR A 127 -5.13 -11.42 2.22
C TYR A 127 -4.97 -10.14 3.03
N ARG A 128 -3.79 -9.97 3.62
CA ARG A 128 -3.36 -8.76 4.31
C ARG A 128 -1.96 -8.40 3.85
N LEU A 129 -1.87 -7.28 3.13
CA LEU A 129 -0.61 -6.67 2.72
C LEU A 129 -0.31 -5.49 3.63
N GLU A 130 0.88 -5.46 4.18
CA GLU A 130 1.38 -4.33 4.97
C GLU A 130 2.71 -3.87 4.39
N ALA A 131 2.80 -2.59 4.04
CA ALA A 131 4.04 -1.94 3.63
C ALA A 131 4.35 -0.78 4.57
N ARG A 132 5.53 -0.79 5.18
CA ARG A 132 6.03 0.26 6.06
C ARG A 132 7.21 0.94 5.42
N LEU A 133 7.12 2.26 5.26
CA LEU A 133 8.21 3.10 4.78
C LEU A 133 8.71 3.98 5.93
N ASP A 134 10.01 3.93 6.21
CA ASP A 134 10.66 4.85 7.14
C ASP A 134 11.19 6.05 6.36
N LEU A 135 10.54 7.22 6.53
CA LEU A 135 10.84 8.43 5.78
C LEU A 135 12.01 9.23 6.44
N ARG A 136 12.78 9.93 5.60
CA ARG A 136 13.82 10.90 6.04
C ARG A 136 13.25 12.28 6.35
N SER A 137 11.93 12.42 6.44
CA SER A 137 11.26 13.68 6.73
C SER A 137 11.27 13.98 8.24
N PRO A 138 11.52 15.22 8.66
CA PRO A 138 11.41 15.62 10.06
C PRO A 138 9.96 15.62 10.56
N MET A 139 9.00 15.86 9.67
CA MET A 139 7.56 15.90 9.97
C MET A 139 6.90 14.51 9.96
N TRP A 140 7.37 13.63 9.09
CA TRP A 140 6.78 12.30 8.86
C TRP A 140 7.83 11.23 8.99
N LYS A 141 7.83 10.50 10.10
CA LYS A 141 8.87 9.49 10.37
C LYS A 141 8.53 8.13 9.75
N ARG A 142 7.24 7.79 9.68
CA ARG A 142 6.79 6.47 9.20
C ARG A 142 5.47 6.58 8.45
N LEU A 143 5.40 5.93 7.30
CA LEU A 143 4.19 5.71 6.54
C LEU A 143 3.88 4.22 6.54
N THR A 144 2.68 3.85 6.98
CA THR A 144 2.21 2.46 6.95
C THR A 144 1.02 2.39 6.00
N LEU A 145 1.14 1.54 4.99
CA LEU A 145 0.10 1.21 4.04
C LEU A 145 -0.43 -0.17 4.39
N MET A 146 -1.73 -0.30 4.56
CA MET A 146 -2.40 -1.57 4.81
C MET A 146 -3.45 -1.79 3.75
N GLU A 147 -3.42 -2.94 3.13
CA GLU A 147 -4.43 -3.39 2.19
C GLU A 147 -4.93 -4.76 2.63
N GLN A 148 -6.23 -4.93 2.64
CA GLN A 148 -6.88 -6.18 2.97
C GLN A 148 -7.96 -6.45 1.94
N GLY A 149 -8.11 -7.70 1.58
CA GLY A 149 -9.12 -8.11 0.61
C GLY A 149 -9.37 -9.61 0.67
N GLU A 150 -10.29 -10.01 -0.17
CA GLU A 150 -10.70 -11.40 -0.31
C GLU A 150 -10.48 -11.85 -1.75
N ILE A 151 -9.89 -13.02 -1.89
CA ILE A 151 -9.70 -13.69 -3.17
C ILE A 151 -10.60 -14.93 -3.16
N SER A 152 -11.62 -14.93 -4.01
CA SER A 152 -12.47 -16.10 -4.22
C SER A 152 -11.76 -17.08 -5.16
N PRO A 153 -11.57 -18.34 -4.76
CA PRO A 153 -10.89 -19.33 -5.61
C PRO A 153 -11.74 -19.75 -6.84
N ARG A 154 -13.00 -19.31 -6.89
CA ARG A 154 -13.87 -19.60 -8.04
C ARG A 154 -13.42 -18.76 -9.24
N PRO A 155 -13.05 -19.38 -10.38
CA PRO A 155 -12.80 -18.64 -11.60
C PRO A 155 -14.04 -17.81 -11.97
N PRO A 156 -13.90 -16.62 -12.56
CA PRO A 156 -15.04 -15.84 -13.01
C PRO A 156 -15.86 -16.75 -13.93
N THR A 157 -17.11 -16.99 -13.54
CA THR A 157 -18.06 -17.73 -14.37
C THR A 157 -18.13 -16.99 -15.70
N SER A 158 -17.67 -17.59 -16.77
CA SER A 158 -17.78 -17.02 -18.10
C SER A 158 -19.27 -16.79 -18.38
N VAL A 159 -19.69 -15.54 -18.30
CA VAL A 159 -20.99 -15.09 -18.80
C VAL A 159 -20.89 -15.17 -20.32
N ASN A 160 -21.08 -16.37 -20.86
CA ASN A 160 -21.30 -16.52 -22.29
C ASN A 160 -21.89 -17.87 -22.58
N ASP A 161 -23.22 -18.01 -22.37
CA ASP A 161 -24.03 -18.94 -23.15
C ASP A 161 -25.53 -18.64 -22.96
N SER A 162 -25.96 -17.46 -23.41
CA SER A 162 -27.39 -17.23 -23.59
C SER A 162 -27.67 -16.35 -24.82
N ASN A 163 -27.07 -16.72 -25.95
CA ASN A 163 -27.53 -16.15 -27.22
C ASN A 163 -27.30 -17.10 -28.41
N LYS A 164 -27.76 -18.33 -28.24
CA LYS A 164 -27.98 -19.25 -29.37
C LYS A 164 -29.27 -20.03 -29.14
N GLU A 165 -30.40 -19.36 -29.29
CA GLU A 165 -31.65 -20.00 -29.68
C GLU A 165 -32.65 -18.90 -29.97
N ASN A 166 -32.65 -18.44 -31.21
CA ASN A 166 -33.85 -18.01 -31.93
C ASN A 166 -33.45 -17.60 -33.36
N THR A 167 -33.36 -18.63 -34.22
CA THR A 167 -33.51 -18.44 -35.65
C THR A 167 -34.40 -19.58 -36.16
N PHE A 168 -35.65 -19.30 -36.24
CA PHE A 168 -36.60 -19.87 -37.16
C PHE A 168 -37.43 -18.74 -37.77
#